data_34fba0d34f7c1c6e1a80293f0f630e05
#
_entry.id   34fba0d34f7c1c6e1a80293f0f630e05
#
_cell.length_a   1.000
_cell.length_b   1.000
_cell.length_c   1.000
_cell.angle_alpha   90.00
_cell.angle_beta   90.00
_cell.angle_gamma   90.00
#
_symmetry.space_group_name_H-M   'P 1'
#
loop_
_entity.id
_entity.type
_entity.pdbx_description
1 polymer ?
#
loop_
_entity_poly.entity_id
_entity_poly.type
_entity_poly.pdbx_seq_one_letter_code
_entity_poly.pdbx_strand_id
1 'polypeptide(L)'
;RYPLKIDAPGHYLVFESCGHDPLHIHVGDDTVKPAWQEDFHAAHEHSEAVTSVGISTPGDLDGKRLNDWISELLRLKGGDIYRMKGVLAVKGTPKRLVFQGVHMLFDAKFDREWKPGEARTNTLVFIGRNLDRAKLTEAFKSCLA
;
A
#
# COMPACT_ATOMS: atom_id res chain seq x y z
N ARG A 1 -25.78 1.49 -12.74
CA ARG A 1 -25.81 0.66 -13.97
C ARG A 1 -24.60 1.01 -14.82
N TYR A 2 -23.83 0.00 -15.19
CA TYR A 2 -22.68 0.18 -16.08
C TYR A 2 -22.98 -0.51 -17.39
N PRO A 3 -23.07 0.22 -18.53
CA PRO A 3 -23.30 -0.40 -19.82
C PRO A 3 -22.05 -1.19 -20.24
N LEU A 4 -22.22 -2.45 -20.55
CA LEU A 4 -21.22 -3.29 -21.18
C LEU A 4 -21.60 -3.46 -22.65
N LYS A 5 -20.75 -3.00 -23.55
CA LYS A 5 -20.94 -3.20 -24.99
C LYS A 5 -20.21 -4.47 -25.41
N ILE A 6 -20.96 -5.38 -26.03
CA ILE A 6 -20.43 -6.64 -26.60
C ILE A 6 -20.45 -6.51 -28.11
N ASP A 7 -19.28 -6.47 -28.73
CA ASP A 7 -19.14 -6.21 -30.17
C ASP A 7 -19.12 -7.49 -31.03
N ALA A 8 -19.05 -8.67 -30.42
CA ALA A 8 -19.02 -9.94 -31.14
C ALA A 8 -19.75 -11.06 -30.38
N PRO A 9 -20.37 -12.04 -31.08
CA PRO A 9 -20.86 -13.24 -30.42
C PRO A 9 -19.72 -14.02 -29.75
N GLY A 10 -19.97 -14.57 -28.56
CA GLY A 10 -18.98 -15.35 -27.85
C GLY A 10 -19.42 -15.75 -26.45
N HIS A 11 -18.52 -16.43 -25.74
CA HIS A 11 -18.67 -16.72 -24.32
C HIS A 11 -17.93 -15.63 -23.52
N TYR A 12 -18.64 -15.05 -22.57
CA TYR A 12 -18.11 -13.95 -21.74
C TYR A 12 -18.11 -14.37 -20.28
N LEU A 13 -17.02 -14.05 -19.59
CA LEU A 13 -16.90 -14.21 -18.14
C LEU A 13 -17.06 -12.84 -17.50
N VAL A 14 -17.98 -12.73 -16.58
CA VAL A 14 -18.18 -11.52 -15.79
C VAL A 14 -17.83 -11.83 -14.34
N PHE A 15 -16.93 -11.03 -13.76
CA PHE A 15 -16.52 -11.15 -12.37
C PHE A 15 -17.05 -9.94 -11.59
N GLU A 16 -17.65 -10.22 -10.45
CA GLU A 16 -18.05 -9.21 -9.48
C GLU A 16 -17.18 -9.34 -8.22
N SER A 17 -16.60 -8.24 -7.76
CA SER A 17 -15.61 -8.29 -6.68
C SER A 17 -16.11 -7.83 -5.32
N CYS A 18 -17.28 -7.24 -5.17
CA CYS A 18 -17.80 -6.75 -3.90
C CYS A 18 -19.30 -6.41 -3.95
N GLY A 19 -20.11 -7.35 -4.37
CA GLY A 19 -21.56 -7.15 -4.40
C GLY A 19 -22.19 -7.42 -3.04
N HIS A 20 -22.96 -6.46 -2.53
CA HIS A 20 -23.97 -6.73 -1.53
C HIS A 20 -25.29 -7.11 -2.20
N ASP A 21 -25.43 -6.81 -3.49
CA ASP A 21 -26.58 -7.16 -4.32
C ASP A 21 -26.14 -8.10 -5.45
N PRO A 22 -26.95 -9.10 -5.79
CA PRO A 22 -26.64 -10.02 -6.88
C PRO A 22 -26.52 -9.29 -8.23
N LEU A 23 -25.53 -9.71 -9.02
CA LEU A 23 -25.30 -9.17 -10.36
C LEU A 23 -26.50 -9.45 -11.28
N HIS A 24 -27.13 -8.39 -11.77
CA HIS A 24 -28.20 -8.49 -12.75
C HIS A 24 -27.72 -8.04 -14.12
N ILE A 25 -27.67 -8.96 -15.08
CA ILE A 25 -27.29 -8.67 -16.47
C ILE A 25 -28.58 -8.52 -17.29
N HIS A 26 -28.71 -7.40 -17.99
CA HIS A 26 -29.83 -7.11 -18.87
C HIS A 26 -29.35 -6.94 -20.30
N VAL A 27 -30.14 -7.47 -21.25
CA VAL A 27 -29.96 -7.19 -22.67
C VAL A 27 -31.27 -6.57 -23.16
N GLY A 28 -31.26 -5.25 -23.42
CA GLY A 28 -32.50 -4.50 -23.60
C GLY A 28 -33.31 -4.49 -22.32
N ASP A 29 -34.57 -4.90 -22.40
CA ASP A 29 -35.49 -5.01 -21.24
C ASP A 29 -35.50 -6.40 -20.61
N ASP A 30 -34.78 -7.36 -21.17
CA ASP A 30 -34.74 -8.73 -20.67
C ASP A 30 -33.59 -8.94 -19.68
N THR A 31 -33.89 -9.67 -18.60
CA THR A 31 -32.87 -10.14 -17.65
C THR A 31 -32.26 -11.44 -18.18
N VAL A 32 -30.96 -11.44 -18.41
CA VAL A 32 -30.22 -12.62 -18.88
C VAL A 32 -29.69 -13.38 -17.70
N LYS A 33 -30.00 -14.68 -17.62
CA LYS A 33 -29.38 -15.55 -16.61
C LYS A 33 -28.04 -16.08 -17.11
N PRO A 34 -27.00 -16.10 -16.30
CA PRO A 34 -25.73 -16.72 -16.67
C PRO A 34 -25.94 -18.23 -16.93
N ALA A 35 -25.25 -18.76 -17.93
CA ALA A 35 -25.28 -20.20 -18.22
C ALA A 35 -24.59 -21.01 -17.08
N TRP A 36 -23.72 -20.38 -16.36
CA TRP A 36 -23.01 -20.91 -15.20
C TRP A 36 -22.71 -19.76 -14.24
N GLN A 37 -22.86 -20.01 -12.96
CA GLN A 37 -22.53 -19.07 -11.88
C GLN A 37 -21.85 -19.84 -10.77
N GLU A 38 -20.73 -19.35 -10.31
CA GLU A 38 -20.04 -19.87 -9.12
C GLU A 38 -19.75 -18.73 -8.18
N ASP A 39 -20.20 -18.87 -6.96
CA ASP A 39 -19.90 -17.94 -5.90
C ASP A 39 -18.60 -18.38 -5.23
N PHE A 40 -17.53 -17.67 -5.52
CA PHE A 40 -16.27 -17.84 -4.81
C PHE A 40 -16.36 -17.16 -3.43
N HIS A 41 -17.11 -17.77 -2.54
CA HIS A 41 -16.98 -17.46 -1.13
C HIS A 41 -15.65 -18.06 -0.63
N ALA A 42 -14.55 -17.38 -0.89
CA ALA A 42 -13.46 -17.52 0.03
C ALA A 42 -14.05 -17.14 1.38
N ALA A 43 -14.13 -18.09 2.30
CA ALA A 43 -14.31 -17.76 3.69
C ALA A 43 -13.24 -16.73 4.00
N HIS A 44 -13.64 -15.46 4.05
CA HIS A 44 -12.78 -14.41 4.57
C HIS A 44 -12.69 -14.68 6.06
N GLU A 45 -11.92 -15.71 6.42
CA GLU A 45 -11.31 -15.70 7.72
C GLU A 45 -10.51 -14.42 7.73
N HIS A 46 -10.98 -13.44 8.50
CA HIS A 46 -10.19 -12.28 8.89
C HIS A 46 -9.07 -12.77 9.82
N SER A 47 -8.24 -13.67 9.28
CA SER A 47 -7.03 -14.12 9.90
C SER A 47 -6.07 -12.94 9.83
N GLU A 48 -5.88 -12.30 10.97
CA GLU A 48 -4.93 -11.22 11.20
C GLU A 48 -5.26 -9.94 10.40
N ALA A 49 -5.93 -9.01 11.05
CA ALA A 49 -6.33 -7.73 10.48
C ALA A 49 -5.13 -7.01 9.85
N VAL A 50 -5.13 -6.89 8.53
CA VAL A 50 -4.18 -6.05 7.82
C VAL A 50 -4.45 -4.61 8.23
N THR A 51 -3.43 -3.94 8.73
CA THR A 51 -3.50 -2.57 9.20
C THR A 51 -2.53 -1.67 8.46
N SER A 52 -2.74 -0.37 8.57
CA SER A 52 -1.78 0.63 8.08
C SER A 52 -1.28 1.51 9.21
N VAL A 53 0.02 1.81 9.17
CA VAL A 53 0.66 2.74 10.08
C VAL A 53 1.28 3.87 9.27
N GLY A 54 0.70 5.06 9.37
CA GLY A 54 1.29 6.29 8.82
C GLY A 54 2.07 7.03 9.90
N ILE A 55 3.27 7.48 9.56
CA ILE A 55 4.16 8.28 10.42
C ILE A 55 4.51 9.56 9.67
N SER A 56 4.38 10.69 10.35
CA SER A 56 4.82 11.99 9.83
C SER A 56 5.62 12.70 10.91
N THR A 57 6.82 13.17 10.58
CA THR A 57 7.67 13.91 11.50
C THR A 57 8.54 14.92 10.76
N PRO A 58 8.66 16.15 11.26
CA PRO A 58 9.57 17.14 10.69
C PRO A 58 11.03 16.82 11.08
N GLY A 59 11.96 17.45 10.37
CA GLY A 59 13.39 17.38 10.65
C GLY A 59 14.13 16.45 9.69
N ASP A 60 15.44 16.54 9.72
CA ASP A 60 16.31 15.71 8.89
C ASP A 60 16.65 14.39 9.59
N LEU A 61 16.75 13.34 8.83
CA LEU A 61 17.17 12.02 9.31
C LEU A 61 18.67 11.82 9.14
N ASP A 62 19.28 11.12 10.07
CA ASP A 62 20.61 10.55 9.89
C ASP A 62 20.53 9.34 8.95
N GLY A 63 21.21 9.44 7.81
CA GLY A 63 21.11 8.41 6.75
C GLY A 63 21.61 7.05 7.19
N LYS A 64 22.62 6.99 8.08
CA LYS A 64 23.14 5.72 8.59
C LYS A 64 22.14 5.08 9.56
N ARG A 65 21.64 5.82 10.53
CA ARG A 65 20.63 5.31 11.47
C ARG A 65 19.36 4.83 10.74
N LEU A 66 18.92 5.58 9.72
CA LEU A 66 17.79 5.20 8.90
C LEU A 66 18.02 3.86 8.20
N ASN A 67 19.18 3.69 7.56
CA ASN A 67 19.53 2.46 6.87
C ASN A 67 19.61 1.26 7.81
N ASP A 68 20.27 1.44 8.96
CA ASP A 68 20.41 0.40 9.98
C ASP A 68 19.02 -0.02 10.52
N TRP A 69 18.16 0.96 10.81
CA TRP A 69 16.81 0.70 11.28
C TRP A 69 15.94 -0.04 10.26
N ILE A 70 15.92 0.41 8.98
CA ILE A 70 15.14 -0.26 7.93
C ILE A 70 15.63 -1.69 7.74
N SER A 71 16.94 -1.90 7.71
CA SER A 71 17.54 -3.22 7.56
C SER A 71 17.11 -4.16 8.70
N GLU A 72 17.16 -3.69 9.93
CA GLU A 72 16.73 -4.46 11.10
C GLU A 72 15.22 -4.71 11.11
N LEU A 73 14.41 -3.71 10.75
CA LEU A 73 12.97 -3.84 10.64
C LEU A 73 12.58 -4.92 9.62
N LEU A 74 13.20 -4.91 8.44
CA LEU A 74 12.94 -5.91 7.41
C LEU A 74 13.42 -7.30 7.84
N ARG A 75 14.56 -7.40 8.52
CA ARG A 75 15.08 -8.66 9.04
C ARG A 75 14.11 -9.30 10.05
N LEU A 76 13.52 -8.49 10.94
CA LEU A 76 12.67 -8.96 12.03
C LEU A 76 11.18 -9.07 11.66
N LYS A 77 10.70 -8.17 10.81
CA LYS A 77 9.27 -7.98 10.52
C LYS A 77 8.92 -7.97 9.03
N GLY A 78 9.88 -8.25 8.16
CA GLY A 78 9.64 -8.20 6.71
C GLY A 78 8.51 -9.11 6.23
N GLY A 79 8.31 -10.26 6.87
CA GLY A 79 7.18 -11.16 6.59
C GLY A 79 5.81 -10.60 6.98
N ASP A 80 5.77 -9.65 7.92
CA ASP A 80 4.55 -8.98 8.37
C ASP A 80 4.29 -7.66 7.62
N ILE A 81 5.31 -7.09 6.94
CA ILE A 81 5.22 -5.86 6.19
C ILE A 81 4.96 -6.18 4.72
N TYR A 82 3.74 -5.95 4.25
CA TYR A 82 3.35 -6.23 2.86
C TYR A 82 3.77 -5.10 1.92
N ARG A 83 3.68 -3.87 2.39
CA ARG A 83 4.05 -2.69 1.61
C ARG A 83 4.55 -1.56 2.51
N MET A 84 5.54 -0.83 2.01
CA MET A 84 5.98 0.41 2.61
C MET A 84 6.29 1.45 1.54
N LYS A 85 6.02 2.71 1.87
CA LYS A 85 6.37 3.87 1.03
C LYS A 85 6.74 5.04 1.91
N GLY A 86 7.61 5.90 1.41
CA GLY A 86 7.93 7.12 2.11
C GLY A 86 8.65 8.16 1.27
N VAL A 87 8.57 9.39 1.77
CA VAL A 87 9.36 10.52 1.31
C VAL A 87 10.08 11.08 2.52
N LEU A 88 11.38 11.12 2.46
CA LEU A 88 12.24 11.38 3.60
C LEU A 88 13.23 12.51 3.32
N ALA A 89 13.51 13.29 4.34
CA ALA A 89 14.53 14.32 4.36
C ALA A 89 15.78 13.76 5.06
N VAL A 90 16.88 13.60 4.32
CA VAL A 90 18.14 13.10 4.86
C VAL A 90 19.09 14.27 5.04
N LYS A 91 19.76 14.33 6.19
CA LYS A 91 20.74 15.36 6.52
C LYS A 91 21.85 15.44 5.49
N GLY A 92 22.23 16.66 5.12
CA GLY A 92 23.31 16.90 4.16
C GLY A 92 22.94 16.74 2.69
N THR A 93 21.67 16.45 2.34
CA THR A 93 21.20 16.41 0.97
C THR A 93 20.02 17.37 0.72
N PRO A 94 20.03 18.13 -0.39
CA PRO A 94 18.90 18.96 -0.78
C PRO A 94 17.76 18.15 -1.40
N LYS A 95 17.99 16.89 -1.74
CA LYS A 95 17.02 16.02 -2.42
C LYS A 95 16.16 15.22 -1.46
N ARG A 96 14.94 14.94 -1.86
CA ARG A 96 14.06 14.01 -1.17
C ARG A 96 14.52 12.57 -1.44
N LEU A 97 14.59 11.78 -0.39
CA LEU A 97 14.73 10.33 -0.53
C LEU A 97 13.35 9.71 -0.64
N VAL A 98 13.04 9.13 -1.78
CA VAL A 98 11.81 8.36 -1.97
C VAL A 98 12.16 6.89 -1.84
N PHE A 99 11.44 6.19 -0.97
CA PHE A 99 11.62 4.76 -0.84
C PHE A 99 10.29 4.01 -0.95
N GLN A 100 10.39 2.79 -1.40
CA GLN A 100 9.27 1.88 -1.50
C GLN A 100 9.73 0.44 -1.27
N GLY A 101 8.84 -0.37 -0.74
CA GLY A 101 9.09 -1.78 -0.54
C GLY A 101 7.82 -2.59 -0.69
N VAL A 102 8.00 -3.81 -1.15
CA VAL A 102 6.98 -4.86 -1.22
C VAL A 102 7.59 -6.12 -0.62
N HIS A 103 7.05 -6.55 0.51
CA HIS A 103 7.64 -7.60 1.34
C HIS A 103 9.11 -7.30 1.67
N MET A 104 10.01 -8.24 1.33
CA MET A 104 11.44 -8.11 1.59
C MET A 104 12.20 -7.31 0.53
N LEU A 105 11.54 -6.93 -0.56
CA LEU A 105 12.14 -6.11 -1.61
C LEU A 105 12.03 -4.63 -1.28
N PHE A 106 13.15 -3.96 -1.31
CA PHE A 106 13.27 -2.55 -0.95
C PHE A 106 14.08 -1.80 -1.99
N ASP A 107 13.58 -0.63 -2.38
CA ASP A 107 14.26 0.31 -3.27
C ASP A 107 14.17 1.72 -2.70
N ALA A 108 15.27 2.45 -2.78
CA ALA A 108 15.35 3.83 -2.34
C ALA A 108 16.18 4.66 -3.31
N LYS A 109 15.66 5.80 -3.71
CA LYS A 109 16.34 6.71 -4.62
C LYS A 109 16.08 8.16 -4.28
N PHE A 110 17.07 9.00 -4.56
CA PHE A 110 16.84 10.43 -4.52
C PHE A 110 16.01 10.88 -5.71
N ASP A 111 14.99 11.68 -5.39
CA ASP A 111 14.07 12.31 -6.35
C ASP A 111 14.48 13.78 -6.57
N ARG A 112 13.52 14.67 -6.70
CA ARG A 112 13.73 16.10 -6.84
C ARG A 112 14.26 16.74 -5.54
N GLU A 113 14.80 17.93 -5.68
CA GLU A 113 15.11 18.78 -4.52
C GLU A 113 13.83 19.26 -3.81
N TRP A 114 13.96 19.53 -2.52
CA TRP A 114 12.94 20.26 -1.78
C TRP A 114 12.81 21.66 -2.34
N LYS A 115 11.56 22.12 -2.57
CA LYS A 115 11.33 23.47 -3.08
C LYS A 115 11.66 24.52 -2.01
N PRO A 116 12.05 25.74 -2.39
CA PRO A 116 12.16 26.85 -1.43
C PRO A 116 10.85 27.01 -0.63
N GLY A 117 10.96 27.02 0.69
CA GLY A 117 9.80 27.12 1.59
C GLY A 117 9.03 25.81 1.81
N GLU A 118 9.35 24.72 1.11
CA GLU A 118 8.77 23.40 1.34
C GLU A 118 9.30 22.85 2.67
N ALA A 119 8.38 22.49 3.58
CA ALA A 119 8.76 21.89 4.85
C ALA A 119 9.41 20.52 4.63
N ARG A 120 10.60 20.34 5.21
CA ARG A 120 11.32 19.05 5.20
C ARG A 120 10.66 18.10 6.20
N THR A 121 9.62 17.44 5.75
CA THR A 121 8.81 16.53 6.56
C THR A 121 8.97 15.11 6.04
N ASN A 122 9.26 14.22 6.94
CA ASN A 122 9.33 12.79 6.66
C ASN A 122 7.92 12.20 6.72
N THR A 123 7.53 11.47 5.71
CA THR A 123 6.26 10.75 5.67
C THR A 123 6.51 9.30 5.29
N LEU A 124 6.05 8.39 6.16
CA LEU A 124 6.12 6.95 5.94
C LEU A 124 4.75 6.31 6.08
N VAL A 125 4.50 5.29 5.28
CA VAL A 125 3.33 4.41 5.43
C VAL A 125 3.80 2.96 5.34
N PHE A 126 3.37 2.18 6.32
CA PHE A 126 3.49 0.72 6.34
C PHE A 126 2.11 0.09 6.22
N ILE A 127 1.99 -0.96 5.46
CA ILE A 127 0.79 -1.80 5.34
C ILE A 127 1.22 -3.23 5.65
N GLY A 128 0.54 -3.88 6.57
CA GLY A 128 0.87 -5.24 6.97
C GLY A 128 0.04 -5.70 8.15
N ARG A 129 0.47 -6.78 8.77
CA ARG A 129 -0.14 -7.37 9.96
C ARG A 129 0.76 -7.16 11.18
N ASN A 130 0.20 -7.25 12.36
CA ASN A 130 0.94 -7.15 13.62
C ASN A 130 1.83 -5.89 13.73
N LEU A 131 1.42 -4.79 13.12
CA LEU A 131 2.15 -3.54 13.11
C LEU A 131 1.88 -2.76 14.40
N ASP A 132 2.91 -2.58 15.23
CA ASP A 132 2.85 -1.74 16.42
C ASP A 132 3.19 -0.29 16.04
N ARG A 133 2.16 0.56 15.96
CA ARG A 133 2.31 1.99 15.62
C ARG A 133 3.26 2.71 16.56
N ALA A 134 3.17 2.46 17.86
CA ALA A 134 3.97 3.16 18.85
C ALA A 134 5.46 2.83 18.66
N LYS A 135 5.79 1.54 18.59
CA LYS A 135 7.18 1.09 18.39
C LYS A 135 7.76 1.55 17.06
N LEU A 136 6.99 1.46 15.96
CA LEU A 136 7.44 1.93 14.65
C LEU A 136 7.71 3.44 14.66
N THR A 137 6.83 4.22 15.30
CA THR A 137 6.99 5.67 15.39
C THR A 137 8.19 6.07 16.24
N GLU A 138 8.38 5.44 17.40
CA GLU A 138 9.50 5.70 18.30
C GLU A 138 10.84 5.35 17.64
N ALA A 139 10.92 4.14 17.07
CA ALA A 139 12.11 3.69 16.37
C ALA A 139 12.46 4.56 15.16
N PHE A 140 11.45 5.02 14.41
CA PHE A 140 11.69 5.96 13.32
C PHE A 140 12.19 7.32 13.83
N LYS A 141 11.61 7.86 14.90
CA LYS A 141 12.04 9.12 15.48
C LYS A 141 13.47 9.06 16.02
N SER A 142 13.95 7.90 16.44
CA SER A 142 15.35 7.73 16.86
C SER A 142 16.36 7.89 15.72
N CYS A 143 15.89 7.86 14.47
CA CYS A 143 16.71 8.14 13.28
C CYS A 143 16.90 9.64 13.00
N LEU A 144 16.22 10.53 13.72
CA LEU A 144 16.42 11.99 13.55
C LEU A 144 17.87 12.37 13.88
N ALA A 145 18.41 13.33 13.11
CA ALA A 145 19.80 13.77 13.18
C ALA A 145 20.08 14.75 14.33
#